data_8490dd5e044af43d3812c4620a80b201
#
_entry.id   8490dd5e044af43d3812c4620a80b201
#
_cell.length_a   1.000
_cell.length_b   1.000
_cell.length_c   1.000
_cell.angle_alpha   90.00
_cell.angle_beta   90.00
_cell.angle_gamma   90.00
#
_symmetry.space_group_name_H-M   'P 1'
#
loop_
_entity.id
_entity.type
_entity.pdbx_description
1 polymer ?
#
loop_
_entity_poly.entity_id
_entity_poly.type
_entity_poly.pdbx_seq_one_letter_code
_entity_poly.pdbx_strand_id
1 'polypeptide(L)'
;MKALTFAEFHKGDFEDIGYQLYFVKDTKSKAMYIGISQNSIWQRWFGGGTSHMDINASEKLYGTSDIGQVIERRFPSSWNWTIELWTKEDCLSVLDREFEGKNMERINIETLEPYMIKKFEPLYNVLHGGGKHEDPLTTKKLDDAYKKLFG
;
A
#
# COMPACT_ATOMS: atom_id res chain seq x y z
N MET A 1 2.01 -0.93 -14.63
CA MET A 1 2.26 -0.48 -13.26
C MET A 1 2.93 0.89 -13.31
N LYS A 2 2.55 1.80 -12.41
CA LYS A 2 3.12 3.13 -12.32
C LYS A 2 3.76 3.33 -10.94
N ALA A 3 5.02 3.71 -10.89
CA ALA A 3 5.74 3.93 -9.63
C ALA A 3 5.95 5.43 -9.39
N LEU A 4 5.61 5.88 -8.18
CA LEU A 4 5.76 7.27 -7.75
C LEU A 4 6.35 7.28 -6.34
N THR A 5 7.13 8.32 -6.01
CA THR A 5 7.41 8.56 -4.59
C THR A 5 6.14 9.07 -3.92
N PHE A 6 6.04 8.98 -2.59
CA PHE A 6 4.90 9.55 -1.88
C PHE A 6 4.80 11.07 -2.10
N ALA A 7 5.94 11.75 -2.19
CA ALA A 7 5.95 13.18 -2.51
C ALA A 7 5.29 13.47 -3.86
N GLU A 8 5.63 12.70 -4.88
CA GLU A 8 5.00 12.83 -6.22
C GLU A 8 3.54 12.42 -6.19
N PHE A 9 3.22 11.32 -5.51
CA PHE A 9 1.87 10.82 -5.41
C PHE A 9 0.95 11.84 -4.74
N HIS A 10 1.40 12.46 -3.66
CA HIS A 10 0.62 13.46 -2.94
C HIS A 10 0.24 14.66 -3.81
N LYS A 11 1.10 15.06 -4.74
CA LYS A 11 0.81 16.16 -5.67
C LYS A 11 -0.39 15.88 -6.57
N GLY A 12 -0.68 14.61 -6.85
CA GLY A 12 -1.84 14.21 -7.63
C GLY A 12 -1.75 14.48 -9.13
N ASP A 13 -0.57 14.78 -9.66
CA ASP A 13 -0.36 15.11 -11.08
C ASP A 13 -0.21 13.85 -11.92
N PHE A 14 -1.21 12.97 -11.88
CA PHE A 14 -1.21 11.73 -12.66
C PHE A 14 -2.66 11.26 -12.87
N GLU A 15 -2.87 10.43 -13.88
CA GLU A 15 -4.16 9.77 -14.06
C GLU A 15 -4.27 8.57 -13.13
N ASP A 16 -5.32 8.56 -12.31
CA ASP A 16 -5.60 7.53 -11.32
C ASP A 16 -6.66 6.52 -11.82
N ILE A 17 -6.98 6.57 -13.11
CA ILE A 17 -8.01 5.72 -13.70
C ILE A 17 -7.45 4.34 -14.03
N GLY A 18 -8.16 3.30 -13.59
CA GLY A 18 -7.80 1.91 -13.91
C GLY A 18 -6.88 1.24 -12.91
N TYR A 19 -6.24 2.00 -12.04
CA TYR A 19 -5.43 1.43 -10.97
C TYR A 19 -6.33 1.04 -9.81
N GLN A 20 -6.17 -0.19 -9.31
CA GLN A 20 -7.02 -0.74 -8.25
C GLN A 20 -6.23 -1.28 -7.06
N LEU A 21 -4.93 -1.49 -7.21
CA LEU A 21 -4.06 -1.98 -6.15
C LEU A 21 -2.89 -1.04 -5.98
N TYR A 22 -2.47 -0.81 -4.75
CA TYR A 22 -1.28 -0.03 -4.45
C TYR A 22 -0.30 -0.88 -3.66
N PHE A 23 0.98 -0.69 -3.96
CA PHE A 23 2.07 -1.45 -3.39
C PHE A 23 3.11 -0.47 -2.86
N VAL A 24 3.24 -0.41 -1.54
CA VAL A 24 4.19 0.50 -0.87
C VAL A 24 5.52 -0.22 -0.65
N LYS A 25 6.59 0.42 -1.08
CA LYS A 25 7.96 -0.06 -0.88
C LYS A 25 8.80 1.04 -0.23
N ASP A 26 9.75 0.65 0.62
CA ASP A 26 10.68 1.61 1.19
C ASP A 26 11.77 2.01 0.17
N THR A 27 12.72 2.84 0.60
CA THR A 27 13.79 3.32 -0.29
C THR A 27 14.73 2.21 -0.77
N LYS A 28 14.72 1.05 -0.12
CA LYS A 28 15.51 -0.12 -0.51
C LYS A 28 14.68 -1.14 -1.27
N SER A 29 13.51 -0.73 -1.74
CA SER A 29 12.55 -1.59 -2.47
C SER A 29 11.98 -2.74 -1.64
N LYS A 30 12.05 -2.66 -0.31
CA LYS A 30 11.41 -3.66 0.54
C LYS A 30 9.89 -3.47 0.52
N ALA A 31 9.17 -4.56 0.35
CA ALA A 31 7.71 -4.56 0.39
C ALA A 31 7.21 -4.20 1.77
N MET A 32 6.45 -3.12 1.87
CA MET A 32 5.93 -2.59 3.13
C MET A 32 4.44 -2.85 3.32
N TYR A 33 3.64 -2.63 2.27
CA TYR A 33 2.20 -2.78 2.35
C TYR A 33 1.56 -2.89 0.98
N ILE A 34 0.54 -3.73 0.87
CA ILE A 34 -0.31 -3.84 -0.32
C ILE A 34 -1.75 -3.59 0.12
N GLY A 35 -2.49 -2.80 -0.64
CA GLY A 35 -3.90 -2.55 -0.41
C GLY A 35 -4.62 -2.33 -1.72
N ILE A 36 -5.95 -2.23 -1.64
CA ILE A 36 -6.80 -2.02 -2.81
C ILE A 36 -7.72 -0.83 -2.61
N SER A 37 -8.16 -0.26 -3.74
CA SER A 37 -9.22 0.71 -3.77
C SER A 37 -10.03 0.49 -5.04
N GLN A 38 -11.35 0.44 -4.91
CA GLN A 38 -12.24 0.34 -6.07
C GLN A 38 -12.52 1.70 -6.68
N ASN A 39 -12.17 2.76 -5.97
CA ASN A 39 -12.26 4.13 -6.45
C ASN A 39 -10.85 4.67 -6.67
N SER A 40 -10.66 5.97 -6.51
CA SER A 40 -9.34 6.59 -6.62
C SER A 40 -8.40 6.11 -5.51
N ILE A 41 -7.22 5.64 -5.87
CA ILE A 41 -6.18 5.28 -4.89
C ILE A 41 -5.73 6.54 -4.16
N TRP A 42 -5.62 7.68 -4.84
CA TRP A 42 -5.28 8.94 -4.21
C TRP A 42 -6.28 9.31 -3.11
N GLN A 43 -7.58 9.15 -3.39
CA GLN A 43 -8.64 9.40 -2.41
C GLN A 43 -8.54 8.44 -1.22
N ARG A 44 -8.18 7.20 -1.46
CA ARG A 44 -7.98 6.20 -0.39
C ARG A 44 -6.86 6.62 0.55
N TRP A 45 -5.85 7.32 0.04
CA TRP A 45 -4.71 7.78 0.83
C TRP A 45 -4.94 9.14 1.48
N PHE A 46 -5.54 10.10 0.76
CA PHE A 46 -5.60 11.50 1.18
C PHE A 46 -6.99 12.12 1.14
N GLY A 47 -8.01 11.35 0.85
CA GLY A 47 -9.36 11.86 0.60
C GLY A 47 -10.17 12.23 1.84
N GLY A 48 -9.60 12.16 3.03
CA GLY A 48 -10.31 12.43 4.28
C GLY A 48 -11.16 11.23 4.75
N GLY A 49 -11.87 11.37 5.87
CA GLY A 49 -12.70 10.29 6.41
C GLY A 49 -11.90 9.06 6.79
N THR A 50 -12.06 7.98 6.01
CA THR A 50 -11.36 6.71 6.25
C THR A 50 -10.07 6.56 5.44
N SER A 51 -9.52 7.65 4.91
CA SER A 51 -8.26 7.60 4.17
C SER A 51 -7.09 7.19 5.09
N HIS A 52 -5.98 6.76 4.47
CA HIS A 52 -4.81 6.34 5.23
C HIS A 52 -4.12 7.49 5.95
N MET A 53 -4.19 8.69 5.40
CA MET A 53 -3.45 9.84 5.90
C MET A 53 -4.27 11.12 5.79
N ASP A 54 -3.91 12.08 6.63
CA ASP A 54 -4.48 13.42 6.60
C ASP A 54 -3.37 14.44 6.70
N ILE A 55 -3.49 15.53 5.94
CA ILE A 55 -2.57 16.66 6.02
C ILE A 55 -3.38 17.88 6.42
N ASN A 56 -3.11 18.42 7.59
CA ASN A 56 -3.86 19.57 8.09
C ASN A 56 -3.35 20.89 7.48
N ALA A 57 -4.02 22.00 7.84
CA ALA A 57 -3.70 23.33 7.33
C ALA A 57 -2.27 23.79 7.67
N SER A 58 -1.61 23.17 8.65
CA SER A 58 -0.22 23.44 9.01
C SER A 58 0.76 22.54 8.25
N GLU A 59 0.27 21.81 7.26
CA GLU A 59 1.04 20.83 6.48
C GLU A 59 1.64 19.71 7.33
N LYS A 60 1.03 19.45 8.47
CA LYS A 60 1.44 18.35 9.33
C LYS A 60 0.74 17.08 8.91
N LEU A 61 1.54 16.01 8.75
CA LEU A 61 1.07 14.71 8.31
C LEU A 61 0.59 13.88 9.50
N TYR A 62 -0.59 13.31 9.35
CA TYR A 62 -1.17 12.39 10.33
C TYR A 62 -1.53 11.06 9.65
N GLY A 63 -1.09 9.96 10.22
CA GLY A 63 -1.52 8.64 9.80
C GLY A 63 -2.82 8.27 10.51
N THR A 64 -3.83 7.87 9.74
CA THR A 64 -5.16 7.51 10.25
C THR A 64 -5.44 6.00 10.17
N SER A 65 -4.59 5.25 9.46
CA SER A 65 -4.59 3.79 9.43
C SER A 65 -3.27 3.27 9.97
N ASP A 66 -3.16 1.96 10.13
CA ASP A 66 -1.92 1.36 10.62
C ASP A 66 -0.72 1.69 9.71
N ILE A 67 -0.87 1.53 8.40
CA ILE A 67 0.21 1.89 7.47
C ILE A 67 0.44 3.40 7.42
N GLY A 68 -0.62 4.19 7.52
CA GLY A 68 -0.51 5.65 7.60
C GLY A 68 0.29 6.09 8.83
N GLN A 69 0.11 5.44 9.97
CA GLN A 69 0.86 5.72 11.18
C GLN A 69 2.34 5.36 11.04
N VAL A 70 2.66 4.27 10.35
CA VAL A 70 4.05 3.89 10.06
C VAL A 70 4.73 5.00 9.24
N ILE A 71 4.05 5.47 8.21
CA ILE A 71 4.57 6.54 7.35
C ILE A 71 4.74 7.84 8.12
N GLU A 72 3.78 8.17 9.00
CA GLU A 72 3.87 9.35 9.87
C GLU A 72 5.10 9.29 10.77
N ARG A 73 5.32 8.14 11.44
CA ARG A 73 6.46 7.96 12.35
C ARG A 73 7.82 8.06 11.64
N ARG A 74 7.85 7.81 10.34
CA ARG A 74 9.07 7.83 9.53
C ARG A 74 9.20 9.07 8.65
N PHE A 75 8.24 9.97 8.73
CA PHE A 75 8.29 11.23 8.00
C PHE A 75 9.47 12.09 8.53
N PRO A 76 10.26 12.78 7.71
CA PRO A 76 10.07 12.97 6.26
C PRO A 76 10.69 11.88 5.36
N SER A 77 11.48 10.95 5.88
CA SER A 77 12.15 9.95 5.04
C SER A 77 11.16 9.07 4.29
N SER A 78 10.00 8.76 4.89
CA SER A 78 8.94 7.99 4.24
C SER A 78 8.34 8.67 3.01
N TRP A 79 8.53 9.97 2.86
CA TRP A 79 8.08 10.70 1.67
C TRP A 79 8.87 10.32 0.42
N ASN A 80 10.03 9.67 0.62
CA ASN A 80 10.84 9.11 -0.46
C ASN A 80 10.54 7.63 -0.72
N TRP A 81 9.64 7.03 0.07
CA TRP A 81 9.16 5.68 -0.23
C TRP A 81 8.38 5.70 -1.53
N THR A 82 8.27 4.54 -2.17
CA THR A 82 7.57 4.39 -3.44
C THR A 82 6.19 3.82 -3.21
N ILE A 83 5.20 4.36 -3.90
CA ILE A 83 3.90 3.74 -4.06
C ILE A 83 3.76 3.33 -5.52
N GLU A 84 3.53 2.05 -5.75
CA GLU A 84 3.26 1.52 -7.09
C GLU A 84 1.75 1.37 -7.26
N LEU A 85 1.26 1.83 -8.39
CA LEU A 85 -0.14 1.74 -8.75
C LEU A 85 -0.28 0.63 -9.80
N TRP A 86 -1.10 -0.37 -9.49
CA TRP A 86 -1.26 -1.57 -10.29
C TRP A 86 -2.68 -1.71 -10.82
N THR A 87 -2.81 -2.09 -12.08
CA THR A 87 -4.10 -2.50 -12.65
C THR A 87 -4.35 -3.97 -12.32
N LYS A 88 -5.57 -4.44 -12.56
CA LYS A 88 -5.91 -5.86 -12.45
C LYS A 88 -5.01 -6.69 -13.37
N GLU A 89 -4.77 -6.22 -14.59
CA GLU A 89 -3.93 -6.89 -15.57
C GLU A 89 -2.48 -7.00 -15.10
N ASP A 90 -1.95 -5.96 -14.46
CA ASP A 90 -0.61 -5.98 -13.88
C ASP A 90 -0.50 -7.09 -12.84
N CYS A 91 -1.50 -7.22 -11.96
CA CYS A 91 -1.53 -8.26 -10.93
C CYS A 91 -1.57 -9.65 -11.55
N LEU A 92 -2.44 -9.85 -12.54
CA LEU A 92 -2.57 -11.14 -13.22
C LEU A 92 -1.29 -11.54 -13.93
N SER A 93 -0.51 -10.58 -14.43
CA SER A 93 0.75 -10.87 -15.10
C SER A 93 1.79 -11.51 -14.18
N VAL A 94 1.77 -11.20 -12.88
CA VAL A 94 2.70 -11.78 -11.90
C VAL A 94 2.09 -13.00 -11.19
N LEU A 95 0.79 -13.24 -11.35
CA LEU A 95 0.05 -14.36 -10.74
C LEU A 95 -0.40 -15.39 -11.77
N ASP A 96 0.28 -15.47 -12.90
CA ASP A 96 -0.11 -16.31 -14.04
C ASP A 96 -0.52 -17.74 -13.67
N ARG A 97 0.28 -18.39 -12.85
CA ARG A 97 0.07 -19.81 -12.51
C ARG A 97 -1.19 -20.03 -11.69
N GLU A 98 -1.49 -19.12 -10.78
CA GLU A 98 -2.64 -19.23 -9.88
C GLU A 98 -3.97 -19.06 -10.61
N PHE A 99 -3.96 -18.34 -11.74
CA PHE A 99 -5.17 -17.99 -12.47
C PHE A 99 -5.19 -18.51 -13.91
N GLU A 100 -4.29 -19.43 -14.25
CA GLU A 100 -4.23 -20.03 -15.58
C GLU A 100 -5.54 -20.72 -15.92
N GLY A 101 -6.08 -20.45 -17.10
CA GLY A 101 -7.32 -21.05 -17.60
C GLY A 101 -8.59 -20.48 -16.98
N LYS A 102 -8.49 -19.48 -16.11
CA LYS A 102 -9.66 -18.84 -15.49
C LYS A 102 -10.13 -17.64 -16.31
N ASN A 103 -11.44 -17.37 -16.24
CA ASN A 103 -12.00 -16.21 -16.94
C ASN A 103 -11.63 -14.93 -16.21
N MET A 104 -10.73 -14.16 -16.80
CA MET A 104 -10.18 -12.94 -16.23
C MET A 104 -11.23 -11.85 -16.01
N GLU A 105 -12.29 -11.82 -16.81
CA GLU A 105 -13.37 -10.84 -16.64
C GLU A 105 -14.13 -11.02 -15.33
N ARG A 106 -14.16 -12.24 -14.80
CA ARG A 106 -14.84 -12.57 -13.54
C ARG A 106 -13.97 -12.43 -12.32
N ILE A 107 -12.67 -12.22 -12.50
CA ILE A 107 -11.73 -12.04 -11.40
C ILE A 107 -11.71 -10.55 -11.03
N ASN A 108 -12.01 -10.25 -9.78
CA ASN A 108 -11.96 -8.86 -9.28
C ASN A 108 -10.73 -8.63 -8.41
N ILE A 109 -10.46 -7.37 -8.11
CA ILE A 109 -9.25 -7.00 -7.37
C ILE A 109 -9.26 -7.54 -5.94
N GLU A 110 -10.42 -7.68 -5.31
CA GLU A 110 -10.51 -8.25 -3.96
C GLU A 110 -10.04 -9.70 -3.93
N THR A 111 -10.28 -10.44 -5.01
CA THR A 111 -9.78 -11.81 -5.15
C THR A 111 -8.27 -11.85 -5.29
N LEU A 112 -7.70 -10.88 -5.98
CA LEU A 112 -6.26 -10.83 -6.27
C LEU A 112 -5.43 -10.36 -5.07
N GLU A 113 -5.97 -9.51 -4.23
CA GLU A 113 -5.23 -8.92 -3.11
C GLU A 113 -4.56 -9.97 -2.21
N PRO A 114 -5.25 -11.01 -1.71
CA PRO A 114 -4.62 -12.01 -0.85
C PRO A 114 -3.47 -12.74 -1.53
N TYR A 115 -3.58 -13.02 -2.83
CA TYR A 115 -2.52 -13.69 -3.58
C TYR A 115 -1.29 -12.78 -3.76
N MET A 116 -1.51 -11.49 -3.98
CA MET A 116 -0.44 -10.51 -4.08
C MET A 116 0.29 -10.38 -2.74
N ILE A 117 -0.45 -10.31 -1.64
CA ILE A 117 0.12 -10.23 -0.29
C ILE A 117 0.93 -11.49 0.01
N LYS A 118 0.40 -12.65 -0.30
CA LYS A 118 1.10 -13.92 -0.09
C LYS A 118 2.39 -14.01 -0.91
N LYS A 119 2.36 -13.53 -2.15
CA LYS A 119 3.51 -13.58 -3.05
C LYS A 119 4.64 -12.67 -2.59
N PHE A 120 4.33 -11.45 -2.19
CA PHE A 120 5.33 -10.42 -1.89
C PHE A 120 5.63 -10.26 -0.40
N GLU A 121 4.82 -10.83 0.46
CA GLU A 121 4.98 -10.84 1.92
C GLU A 121 5.32 -9.45 2.49
N PRO A 122 4.45 -8.42 2.26
CA PRO A 122 4.74 -7.09 2.77
C PRO A 122 4.78 -7.08 4.30
N LEU A 123 5.69 -6.29 4.86
CA LEU A 123 5.97 -6.29 6.29
C LEU A 123 4.74 -6.00 7.16
N TYR A 124 3.87 -5.09 6.71
CA TYR A 124 2.73 -4.61 7.51
C TYR A 124 1.38 -5.21 7.10
N ASN A 125 1.33 -6.16 6.18
CA ASN A 125 0.12 -6.89 5.82
C ASN A 125 -0.02 -8.17 6.65
N VAL A 126 -0.39 -8.03 7.90
CA VAL A 126 -0.49 -9.18 8.80
C VAL A 126 -1.73 -10.02 8.48
N LEU A 127 -2.85 -9.37 8.13
CA LEU A 127 -4.15 -10.02 7.96
C LEU A 127 -4.14 -11.16 6.93
N HIS A 128 -3.64 -10.89 5.72
CA HIS A 128 -3.60 -11.89 4.63
C HIS A 128 -2.27 -12.63 4.54
N GLY A 129 -1.27 -12.22 5.32
CA GLY A 129 0.03 -12.88 5.42
C GLY A 129 0.07 -14.05 6.40
N GLY A 130 -1.12 -14.60 6.78
CA GLY A 130 -1.24 -15.66 7.76
C GLY A 130 -1.41 -15.14 9.17
N GLY A 131 -1.62 -13.84 9.32
CA GLY A 131 -1.78 -13.20 10.59
C GLY A 131 -3.23 -13.01 11.01
N LYS A 132 -3.38 -12.44 12.19
CA LYS A 132 -4.65 -11.98 12.75
C LYS A 132 -4.89 -10.55 12.29
N HIS A 133 -5.98 -9.95 12.76
CA HIS A 133 -6.18 -8.52 12.57
C HIS A 133 -4.94 -7.77 13.07
N GLU A 134 -4.42 -6.92 12.21
CA GLU A 134 -3.35 -6.02 12.57
C GLU A 134 -3.91 -4.91 13.44
N ASP A 135 -3.36 -4.72 14.62
CA ASP A 135 -3.71 -3.60 15.49
C ASP A 135 -2.58 -2.57 15.52
N PRO A 136 -2.86 -1.32 15.93
CA PRO A 136 -1.84 -0.26 15.94
C PRO A 136 -0.62 -0.59 16.80
N LEU A 137 -0.81 -1.36 17.87
CA LEU A 137 0.29 -1.75 18.75
C LEU A 137 1.21 -2.75 18.05
N THR A 138 0.66 -3.71 17.32
CA THR A 138 1.43 -4.67 16.55
C THR A 138 2.23 -3.96 15.45
N THR A 139 1.60 -3.06 14.72
CA THR A 139 2.26 -2.25 13.69
C THR A 139 3.39 -1.42 14.27
N LYS A 140 3.17 -0.81 15.45
CA LYS A 140 4.21 -0.05 16.13
C LYS A 140 5.41 -0.90 16.49
N LYS A 141 5.18 -2.10 17.03
CA LYS A 141 6.25 -3.04 17.38
C LYS A 141 7.05 -3.46 16.16
N LEU A 142 6.38 -3.75 15.05
CA LEU A 142 7.04 -4.09 13.79
C LEU A 142 7.88 -2.93 13.28
N ASP A 143 7.34 -1.72 13.30
CA ASP A 143 8.05 -0.53 12.86
C ASP A 143 9.28 -0.25 13.72
N ASP A 144 9.15 -0.36 15.05
CA ASP A 144 10.27 -0.17 15.99
C ASP A 144 11.37 -1.22 15.76
N ALA A 145 10.99 -2.46 15.54
CA ALA A 145 11.93 -3.54 15.23
C ALA A 145 12.65 -3.29 13.90
N TYR A 146 11.92 -2.86 12.88
CA TYR A 146 12.48 -2.53 11.58
C TYR A 146 13.49 -1.40 11.67
N LYS A 147 13.16 -0.33 12.39
CA LYS A 147 14.06 0.82 12.62
C LYS A 147 15.35 0.38 13.32
N LYS A 148 15.23 -0.49 14.32
CA LYS A 148 16.38 -0.98 15.08
C LYS A 148 17.34 -1.78 14.20
N LEU A 149 16.81 -2.55 13.24
CA LEU A 149 17.59 -3.42 12.37
C LEU A 149 18.14 -2.71 11.13
N PHE A 150 17.37 -1.79 10.56
CA PHE A 150 17.66 -1.22 9.24
C PHE A 150 17.75 0.31 9.22
N GLY A 151 17.52 0.92 10.34
CA GLY A 151 17.59 2.37 10.46
C GLY A 151 16.44 3.09 9.91
#